data_80273d99e02a764db0caf67e08f3732f
#
_entry.id   80273d99e02a764db0caf67e08f3732f
#
_cell.length_a   1.000
_cell.length_b   1.000
_cell.length_c   1.000
_cell.angle_alpha   90.00
_cell.angle_beta   90.00
_cell.angle_gamma   90.00
#
_symmetry.space_group_name_H-M   'P 1'
#
loop_
_entity.id
_entity.type
_entity.pdbx_description
1 polymer ?
#
loop_
_entity_poly.entity_id
_entity_poly.type
_entity_poly.pdbx_seq_one_letter_code
_entity_poly.pdbx_strand_id
1 'polypeptide(L)'
;MYFIAFSGEDANLRGSEWYAEHPLTPLDQIKYLFNLDMIADNNPAQYCEVSNEGMKQYPLFEKINAEKGYFKELDRHELDGNSDHYPFALRNVPCIFFMNEGGDAFKYYHTIYDTWENSIFGNYEPTFSLIIDFISRLQ
;
A
#
# COMPACT_ATOMS: atom_id res chain seq x y z
N MET A 1 -4.34 8.56 13.65
CA MET A 1 -4.15 8.19 12.23
C MET A 1 -3.64 9.41 11.50
N TYR A 2 -2.67 9.24 10.61
CA TYR A 2 -2.12 10.29 9.74
C TYR A 2 -2.35 9.89 8.30
N PHE A 3 -2.62 10.85 7.45
CA PHE A 3 -2.65 10.71 6.00
C PHE A 3 -1.55 11.60 5.44
N ILE A 4 -0.66 11.05 4.65
CA ILE A 4 0.48 11.76 4.09
C ILE A 4 0.52 11.50 2.59
N ALA A 5 0.60 12.55 1.80
CA ALA A 5 0.91 12.47 0.38
C ALA A 5 2.38 12.89 0.20
N PHE A 6 3.21 11.95 -0.20
CA PHE A 6 4.61 12.22 -0.46
C PHE A 6 4.82 12.84 -1.84
N SER A 7 5.90 13.58 -1.99
CA SER A 7 6.34 14.13 -3.27
C SER A 7 7.68 13.51 -3.67
N GLY A 8 7.93 13.44 -4.97
CA GLY A 8 9.21 12.97 -5.50
C GLY A 8 9.43 11.48 -5.33
N GLU A 9 8.36 10.69 -5.42
CA GLU A 9 8.42 9.23 -5.45
C GLU A 9 9.26 8.77 -6.64
N ASP A 10 8.92 9.19 -7.87
CA ASP A 10 9.69 8.97 -9.12
C ASP A 10 11.13 9.53 -9.09
N ALA A 11 11.46 10.37 -8.13
CA ALA A 11 12.80 10.91 -7.92
C ALA A 11 13.59 10.15 -6.83
N ASN A 12 13.41 8.84 -6.75
CA ASN A 12 13.99 7.95 -5.74
C ASN A 12 13.43 8.19 -4.33
N LEU A 13 12.12 8.19 -4.16
CA LEU A 13 11.40 8.21 -2.88
C LEU A 13 11.79 9.38 -1.96
N ARG A 14 12.13 10.54 -2.54
CA ARG A 14 12.75 11.65 -1.78
C ARG A 14 11.88 12.17 -0.65
N GLY A 15 10.57 12.25 -0.87
CA GLY A 15 9.65 12.74 0.16
C GLY A 15 9.50 11.79 1.34
N SER A 16 9.31 10.52 1.06
CA SER A 16 9.17 9.48 2.08
C SER A 16 10.48 9.22 2.82
N GLU A 17 11.63 9.23 2.11
CA GLU A 17 12.96 9.12 2.73
C GLU A 17 13.22 10.29 3.68
N TRP A 18 12.98 11.54 3.22
CA TRP A 18 13.14 12.71 4.07
C TRP A 18 12.24 12.65 5.31
N TYR A 19 10.98 12.25 5.13
CA TYR A 19 10.06 12.09 6.27
C TYR A 19 10.52 11.01 7.24
N ALA A 20 11.01 9.88 6.74
CA ALA A 20 11.52 8.79 7.57
C ALA A 20 12.77 9.20 8.38
N GLU A 21 13.56 10.18 7.87
CA GLU A 21 14.68 10.79 8.60
C GLU A 21 14.24 11.88 9.58
N HIS A 22 13.12 12.57 9.31
CA HIS A 22 12.61 13.70 10.09
C HIS A 22 11.12 13.52 10.45
N PRO A 23 10.77 12.42 11.14
CA PRO A 23 9.38 12.06 11.32
C PRO A 23 8.67 12.99 12.33
N LEU A 24 7.42 13.38 12.01
CA LEU A 24 6.55 14.12 12.95
C LEU A 24 6.15 13.27 14.15
N THR A 25 6.11 11.97 13.99
CA THR A 25 5.87 11.00 15.06
C THR A 25 7.02 10.00 15.06
N PRO A 26 7.64 9.65 16.20
CA PRO A 26 8.68 8.65 16.27
C PRO A 26 8.27 7.36 15.53
N LEU A 27 9.16 6.83 14.71
CA LEU A 27 8.84 5.69 13.84
C LEU A 27 8.42 4.44 14.63
N ASP A 28 8.98 4.25 15.82
CA ASP A 28 8.65 3.14 16.74
C ASP A 28 7.23 3.24 17.35
N GLN A 29 6.57 4.39 17.21
CA GLN A 29 5.17 4.60 17.60
C GLN A 29 4.18 4.33 16.45
N ILE A 30 4.67 4.09 15.25
CA ILE A 30 3.82 3.73 14.11
C ILE A 30 3.42 2.26 14.25
N LYS A 31 2.15 2.04 14.59
CA LYS A 31 1.64 0.67 14.75
C LYS A 31 1.59 -0.12 13.46
N TYR A 32 1.23 0.55 12.36
CA TYR A 32 1.18 -0.01 11.02
C TYR A 32 1.10 1.10 9.98
N LEU A 33 1.82 0.95 8.88
CA LEU A 33 1.81 1.85 7.74
C LEU A 33 1.15 1.16 6.54
N PHE A 34 0.26 1.86 5.88
CA PHE A 34 -0.36 1.45 4.62
C PHE A 34 0.14 2.38 3.53
N ASN A 35 0.80 1.85 2.53
CA ASN A 35 1.11 2.57 1.31
C ASN A 35 0.10 2.18 0.23
N LEU A 36 -0.45 3.16 -0.45
CA LEU A 36 -1.43 2.99 -1.51
C LEU A 36 -0.90 3.70 -2.74
N ASP A 37 -0.50 2.93 -3.72
CA ASP A 37 0.01 3.45 -4.97
C ASP A 37 -0.54 2.59 -6.10
N MET A 38 -1.01 3.23 -7.18
CA MET A 38 -1.59 2.56 -8.35
C MET A 38 -2.78 1.61 -8.02
N ILE A 39 -3.63 2.01 -7.07
CA ILE A 39 -4.79 1.17 -6.65
C ILE A 39 -6.04 1.36 -7.53
N ALA A 40 -5.96 2.20 -8.56
CA ALA A 40 -7.07 2.50 -9.46
C ALA A 40 -7.15 1.47 -10.60
N ASP A 41 -7.67 0.27 -10.31
CA ASP A 41 -7.85 -0.82 -11.29
C ASP A 41 -9.06 -1.71 -10.92
N ASN A 42 -9.31 -2.73 -11.75
CA ASN A 42 -10.34 -3.77 -11.57
C ASN A 42 -9.75 -5.18 -11.43
N ASN A 43 -8.46 -5.31 -11.13
CA ASN A 43 -7.85 -6.64 -11.00
C ASN A 43 -8.51 -7.40 -9.83
N PRO A 44 -8.94 -8.65 -10.01
CA PRO A 44 -9.55 -9.45 -8.93
C PRO A 44 -8.54 -9.89 -7.85
N ALA A 45 -7.25 -9.85 -8.14
CA ALA A 45 -6.17 -10.05 -7.17
C ALA A 45 -5.64 -8.70 -6.70
N GLN A 46 -5.29 -8.61 -5.43
CA GLN A 46 -4.64 -7.44 -4.85
C GLN A 46 -3.17 -7.76 -4.62
N TYR A 47 -2.30 -7.15 -5.42
CA TYR A 47 -0.86 -7.17 -5.18
C TYR A 47 -0.53 -6.50 -3.85
N CYS A 48 0.34 -7.09 -3.07
CA CYS A 48 0.84 -6.47 -1.85
C CYS A 48 2.28 -6.87 -1.52
N GLU A 49 3.05 -5.91 -1.06
CA GLU A 49 4.35 -6.13 -0.43
C GLU A 49 4.26 -5.89 1.06
N VAL A 50 4.94 -6.72 1.84
CA VAL A 50 4.85 -6.68 3.30
C VAL A 50 6.24 -6.63 3.90
N SER A 51 6.51 -5.64 4.75
CA SER A 51 7.77 -5.58 5.48
C SER A 51 7.94 -6.76 6.45
N ASN A 52 9.18 -7.08 6.81
CA ASN A 52 9.47 -8.15 7.79
C ASN A 52 8.67 -7.95 9.10
N GLU A 53 8.57 -6.71 9.57
CA GLU A 53 7.79 -6.39 10.78
C GLU A 53 6.29 -6.49 10.55
N GLY A 54 5.82 -6.16 9.32
CA GLY A 54 4.42 -6.27 8.92
C GLY A 54 3.92 -7.71 8.81
N MET A 55 4.82 -8.66 8.56
CA MET A 55 4.50 -10.08 8.44
C MET A 55 3.84 -10.67 9.71
N LYS A 56 4.06 -10.09 10.87
CA LYS A 56 3.42 -10.53 12.12
C LYS A 56 1.89 -10.38 12.05
N GLN A 57 1.41 -9.36 11.35
CA GLN A 57 -0.01 -9.04 11.22
C GLN A 57 -0.61 -9.51 9.87
N TYR A 58 0.20 -9.92 8.91
CA TYR A 58 -0.27 -10.30 7.58
C TYR A 58 -1.36 -11.42 7.61
N PRO A 59 -1.28 -12.43 8.48
CA PRO A 59 -2.35 -13.43 8.59
C PRO A 59 -3.72 -12.85 8.94
N LEU A 60 -3.77 -11.67 9.56
CA LEU A 60 -5.04 -10.98 9.83
C LEU A 60 -5.65 -10.44 8.52
N PHE A 61 -4.85 -9.92 7.59
CA PHE A 61 -5.33 -9.52 6.25
C PHE A 61 -5.91 -10.72 5.49
N GLU A 62 -5.19 -11.84 5.45
CA GLU A 62 -5.68 -13.07 4.81
C GLU A 62 -6.99 -13.55 5.41
N LYS A 63 -7.09 -13.54 6.73
CA LYS A 63 -8.32 -13.93 7.45
C LYS A 63 -9.48 -13.01 7.10
N ILE A 64 -9.28 -11.69 7.12
CA ILE A 64 -10.31 -10.71 6.79
C ILE A 64 -10.76 -10.89 5.34
N ASN A 65 -9.82 -11.03 4.41
CA ASN A 65 -10.15 -11.25 3.01
C ASN A 65 -10.94 -12.54 2.80
N ALA A 66 -10.56 -13.64 3.47
CA ALA A 66 -11.28 -14.90 3.40
C ALA A 66 -12.71 -14.80 3.98
N GLU A 67 -12.92 -13.99 5.04
CA GLU A 67 -14.24 -13.77 5.66
C GLU A 67 -15.15 -12.87 4.83
N LYS A 68 -14.58 -11.87 4.16
CA LYS A 68 -15.32 -10.79 3.50
C LYS A 68 -15.38 -10.93 1.97
N GLY A 69 -14.39 -11.59 1.37
CA GLY A 69 -14.31 -11.75 -0.08
C GLY A 69 -14.05 -10.47 -0.83
N TYR A 70 -13.24 -9.56 -0.28
CA TYR A 70 -12.89 -8.30 -0.93
C TYR A 70 -12.12 -8.52 -2.22
N PHE A 71 -11.17 -9.46 -2.19
CA PHE A 71 -10.37 -9.87 -3.33
C PHE A 71 -10.39 -11.38 -3.46
N LYS A 72 -10.26 -11.86 -4.69
CA LYS A 72 -10.08 -13.29 -4.97
C LYS A 72 -8.81 -13.82 -4.28
N GLU A 73 -7.77 -13.00 -4.26
CA GLU A 73 -6.46 -13.32 -3.73
C GLU A 73 -5.76 -12.06 -3.24
N LEU A 74 -4.98 -12.20 -2.16
CA LEU A 74 -3.95 -11.25 -1.77
C LEU A 74 -2.63 -11.81 -2.29
N ASP A 75 -2.15 -11.28 -3.42
CA ASP A 75 -0.93 -11.73 -4.08
C ASP A 75 0.27 -11.08 -3.41
N ARG A 76 0.88 -11.83 -2.46
CA ARG A 76 1.96 -11.33 -1.64
C ARG A 76 3.32 -11.51 -2.30
N HIS A 77 4.03 -10.42 -2.43
CA HIS A 77 5.39 -10.35 -2.95
C HIS A 77 6.40 -9.99 -1.86
N GLU A 78 7.68 -10.20 -2.17
CA GLU A 78 8.79 -9.76 -1.33
C GLU A 78 8.91 -8.24 -1.39
N LEU A 79 9.46 -7.66 -0.32
CA LEU A 79 9.67 -6.22 -0.22
C LEU A 79 10.63 -5.75 -1.32
N ASP A 80 10.17 -4.82 -2.13
CA ASP A 80 10.96 -4.12 -3.15
C ASP A 80 11.01 -2.62 -2.87
N GLY A 81 12.02 -1.96 -3.38
CA GLY A 81 12.28 -0.53 -3.17
C GLY A 81 11.54 0.39 -4.13
N ASN A 82 10.34 0.02 -4.57
CA ASN A 82 9.63 0.61 -5.68
C ASN A 82 8.55 1.65 -5.30
N SER A 83 8.30 1.89 -4.01
CA SER A 83 7.33 2.90 -3.57
C SER A 83 7.59 3.40 -2.14
N ASP A 84 6.85 4.40 -1.70
CA ASP A 84 7.06 5.20 -0.48
C ASP A 84 7.02 4.45 0.87
N HIS A 85 6.62 3.19 0.90
CA HIS A 85 6.70 2.34 2.09
C HIS A 85 8.13 1.90 2.41
N TYR A 86 9.00 1.83 1.41
CA TYR A 86 10.33 1.23 1.53
C TYR A 86 11.24 1.91 2.55
N PRO A 87 11.37 3.24 2.59
CA PRO A 87 12.18 3.93 3.61
C PRO A 87 11.76 3.60 5.04
N PHE A 88 10.47 3.36 5.27
CA PHE A 88 9.93 2.98 6.56
C PHE A 88 10.20 1.51 6.89
N ALA A 89 10.05 0.63 5.90
CA ALA A 89 10.36 -0.79 6.04
C ALA A 89 11.83 -1.02 6.44
N LEU A 90 12.76 -0.27 5.83
CA LEU A 90 14.19 -0.30 6.18
C LEU A 90 14.47 0.14 7.63
N ARG A 91 13.54 0.90 8.23
CA ARG A 91 13.61 1.38 9.61
C ARG A 91 12.75 0.56 10.58
N ASN A 92 12.40 -0.67 10.19
CA ASN A 92 11.61 -1.63 10.96
C ASN A 92 10.18 -1.16 11.30
N VAL A 93 9.59 -0.29 10.50
CA VAL A 93 8.18 0.04 10.63
C VAL A 93 7.33 -1.09 10.02
N PRO A 94 6.34 -1.63 10.76
CA PRO A 94 5.40 -2.57 10.17
C PRO A 94 4.62 -1.91 9.04
N CYS A 95 4.72 -2.42 7.82
CA CYS A 95 4.00 -1.84 6.69
C CYS A 95 3.52 -2.89 5.70
N ILE A 96 2.49 -2.48 4.96
CA ILE A 96 1.99 -3.14 3.77
C ILE A 96 1.81 -2.10 2.67
N PHE A 97 2.22 -2.46 1.48
CA PHE A 97 2.01 -1.72 0.26
C PHE A 97 0.98 -2.44 -0.60
N PHE A 98 -0.04 -1.72 -1.05
CA PHE A 98 -1.04 -2.21 -1.98
C PHE A 98 -0.86 -1.51 -3.32
N MET A 99 -0.77 -2.32 -4.36
CA MET A 99 -0.69 -1.90 -5.75
C MET A 99 -1.55 -2.84 -6.60
N ASN A 100 -2.02 -2.39 -7.74
CA ASN A 100 -2.61 -3.26 -8.74
C ASN A 100 -1.60 -3.44 -9.87
N GLU A 101 -1.18 -4.66 -10.09
CA GLU A 101 -0.24 -5.02 -11.14
C GLU A 101 -0.97 -5.59 -12.35
N GLY A 102 -0.70 -5.01 -13.51
CA GLY A 102 -1.30 -5.44 -14.78
C GLY A 102 -2.69 -4.85 -15.05
N GLY A 103 -3.29 -5.24 -16.15
CA GLY A 103 -4.59 -4.74 -16.58
C GLY A 103 -4.55 -3.36 -17.22
N ASP A 104 -5.71 -2.69 -17.23
CA ASP A 104 -5.87 -1.40 -17.91
C ASP A 104 -5.19 -0.24 -17.16
N ALA A 105 -4.89 -0.38 -15.87
CA ALA A 105 -4.21 0.65 -15.08
C ALA A 105 -2.80 0.94 -15.60
N PHE A 106 -2.07 -0.08 -16.05
CA PHE A 106 -0.73 0.08 -16.62
C PHE A 106 -0.69 0.67 -18.02
N LYS A 107 -1.81 0.76 -18.72
CA LYS A 107 -1.87 1.26 -20.08
C LYS A 107 -1.34 2.69 -20.22
N TYR A 108 -1.53 3.50 -19.19
CA TYR A 108 -1.14 4.91 -19.19
C TYR A 108 0.03 5.21 -18.24
N TYR A 109 0.54 4.18 -17.56
CA TYR A 109 1.63 4.28 -16.60
C TYR A 109 2.83 5.05 -17.17
N HIS A 110 3.28 6.09 -16.47
CA HIS A 110 4.37 6.99 -16.87
C HIS A 110 4.17 7.69 -18.23
N THR A 111 2.93 7.95 -18.61
CA THR A 111 2.58 8.70 -19.83
C THR A 111 1.79 9.97 -19.51
N ILE A 112 1.71 10.88 -20.48
CA ILE A 112 0.88 12.08 -20.37
C ILE A 112 -0.64 11.78 -20.37
N TYR A 113 -1.02 10.53 -20.62
CA TYR A 113 -2.40 10.06 -20.63
C TYR A 113 -2.81 9.45 -19.29
N ASP A 114 -1.91 9.38 -18.32
CA ASP A 114 -2.22 8.99 -16.94
C ASP A 114 -2.93 10.14 -16.25
N THR A 115 -4.25 10.18 -16.44
CA THR A 115 -5.14 11.21 -15.91
C THR A 115 -6.28 10.56 -15.15
N TRP A 116 -6.91 11.32 -14.27
CA TRP A 116 -8.03 10.82 -13.47
C TRP A 116 -9.20 10.31 -14.32
N GLU A 117 -9.44 10.90 -15.50
CA GLU A 117 -10.49 10.49 -16.45
C GLU A 117 -10.24 9.10 -17.03
N ASN A 118 -8.99 8.70 -17.12
CA ASN A 118 -8.56 7.39 -17.61
C ASN A 118 -8.39 6.35 -16.48
N SER A 119 -8.56 6.76 -15.24
CA SER A 119 -8.43 5.86 -14.07
C SER A 119 -9.70 5.05 -13.85
N ILE A 120 -9.55 3.79 -13.44
CA ILE A 120 -10.64 2.88 -13.10
C ILE A 120 -10.60 2.65 -11.58
N PHE A 121 -11.66 3.04 -10.87
CA PHE A 121 -11.69 2.99 -9.40
C PHE A 121 -12.33 1.72 -8.82
N GLY A 122 -12.25 0.59 -9.52
CA GLY A 122 -12.89 -0.66 -9.11
C GLY A 122 -12.37 -1.23 -7.79
N ASN A 123 -11.06 -1.23 -7.59
CA ASN A 123 -10.43 -1.78 -6.38
C ASN A 123 -10.34 -0.79 -5.22
N TYR A 124 -10.74 0.44 -5.41
CA TYR A 124 -10.66 1.47 -4.37
C TYR A 124 -11.45 1.10 -3.12
N GLU A 125 -12.74 0.77 -3.27
CA GLU A 125 -13.63 0.43 -2.16
C GLU A 125 -13.21 -0.88 -1.45
N PRO A 126 -12.90 -1.99 -2.14
CA PRO A 126 -12.40 -3.20 -1.51
C PRO A 126 -11.10 -2.99 -0.72
N THR A 127 -10.13 -2.25 -1.25
CA THR A 127 -8.86 -1.95 -0.58
C THR A 127 -9.10 -1.17 0.71
N PHE A 128 -9.90 -0.10 0.65
CA PHE A 128 -10.24 0.69 1.83
C PHE A 128 -11.00 -0.13 2.88
N SER A 129 -11.95 -0.94 2.45
CA SER A 129 -12.73 -1.79 3.35
C SER A 129 -11.85 -2.81 4.07
N LEU A 130 -10.91 -3.43 3.36
CA LEU A 130 -9.92 -4.34 3.93
C LEU A 130 -9.06 -3.63 4.99
N ILE A 131 -8.57 -2.42 4.70
CA ILE A 131 -7.77 -1.63 5.64
C ILE A 131 -8.57 -1.24 6.87
N ILE A 132 -9.81 -0.77 6.72
CA ILE A 132 -10.68 -0.38 7.83
C ILE A 132 -10.97 -1.59 8.75
N ASP A 133 -11.30 -2.73 8.16
CA ASP A 133 -11.53 -3.96 8.92
C ASP A 133 -10.27 -4.42 9.65
N PHE A 134 -9.10 -4.32 9.01
CA PHE A 134 -7.82 -4.61 9.64
C PHE A 134 -7.57 -3.68 10.83
N ILE A 135 -7.68 -2.36 10.65
CA ILE A 135 -7.48 -1.38 11.73
C ILE A 135 -8.42 -1.65 12.91
N SER A 136 -9.67 -2.02 12.63
CA SER A 136 -10.66 -2.30 13.66
C SER A 136 -10.32 -3.53 14.52
N ARG A 137 -9.48 -4.44 14.00
CA ARG A 137 -9.08 -5.69 14.65
C ARG A 137 -7.60 -5.69 15.09
N LEU A 138 -6.86 -4.65 14.72
CA LEU A 138 -5.47 -4.49 15.15
C LEU A 138 -5.43 -4.14 16.64
N GLN A 139 -4.83 -5.03 17.45
CA GLN A 139 -4.70 -4.87 18.91
C GLN A 139 -3.33 -4.30 19.29
#